data_910334aa04e310332c202c5ae3f6a444
#
_entry.id   910334aa04e310332c202c5ae3f6a444
#
_cell.length_a   1.000
_cell.length_b   1.000
_cell.length_c   1.000
_cell.angle_alpha   90.00
_cell.angle_beta   90.00
_cell.angle_gamma   90.00
#
_symmetry.space_group_name_H-M   'P 1'
#
loop_
_entity.id
_entity.type
_entity.pdbx_description
1 polymer ?
#
loop_
_entity_poly.entity_id
_entity_poly.type
_entity_poly.pdbx_seq_one_letter_code
_entity_poly.pdbx_strand_id
1 'polypeptide(L)'
;MNTTLEYAGFIPVSAADGPGIRSVFFFYGCTRNCPGCHNSDISIHGRGKLISIEEAVKLIDAGCRNRRITISGGEPLEQPEQLRALLGELRNRNYNICLYTGGVLEEVPADILDLIDFVKTGRFVADLQDGTNPYAGSSNQHLYSVVDGMVSNMVA
;
A
#
# COMPACT_ATOMS: atom_id res chain seq x y z
N MET A 1 -8.76 -8.42 19.56
CA MET A 1 -7.85 -9.43 19.00
C MET A 1 -6.53 -8.77 18.66
N ASN A 2 -5.43 -9.26 19.21
CA ASN A 2 -4.10 -8.68 19.00
C ASN A 2 -3.46 -9.25 17.74
N THR A 3 -3.88 -8.69 16.59
CA THR A 3 -3.25 -9.02 15.32
C THR A 3 -1.96 -8.24 15.20
N THR A 4 -0.86 -8.93 14.89
CA THR A 4 0.43 -8.30 14.63
C THR A 4 0.73 -8.36 13.14
N LEU A 5 1.38 -7.30 12.64
CA LEU A 5 1.85 -7.25 11.25
C LEU A 5 3.36 -7.07 11.20
N GLU A 6 3.92 -7.46 10.07
CA GLU A 6 5.35 -7.27 9.78
C GLU A 6 5.51 -5.91 9.10
N TYR A 7 6.26 -5.03 9.76
CA TYR A 7 6.35 -3.61 9.44
C TYR A 7 7.77 -3.24 9.04
N ALA A 8 7.89 -2.44 8.00
CA ALA A 8 9.18 -2.01 7.46
C ALA A 8 9.52 -0.55 7.73
N GLY A 9 8.53 0.34 7.72
CA GLY A 9 8.81 1.74 7.93
C GLY A 9 7.59 2.64 7.72
N PHE A 10 7.78 3.92 8.00
CA PHE A 10 6.75 4.94 7.85
C PHE A 10 7.39 6.26 7.42
N ILE A 11 6.81 6.87 6.41
CA ILE A 11 7.21 8.19 5.92
C ILE A 11 6.06 9.16 6.19
N PRO A 12 6.26 10.21 7.00
CA PRO A 12 5.17 11.14 7.35
C PRO A 12 4.65 11.96 6.17
N VAL A 13 5.51 12.33 5.22
CA VAL A 13 5.15 13.22 4.11
C VAL A 13 5.81 12.74 2.82
N SER A 14 5.00 12.46 1.82
CA SER A 14 5.47 12.12 0.47
C SER A 14 4.53 12.72 -0.57
N ALA A 15 5.11 13.29 -1.62
CA ALA A 15 4.38 13.81 -2.79
C ALA A 15 4.46 12.85 -3.99
N ALA A 16 5.14 11.70 -3.84
CA ALA A 16 5.45 10.78 -4.94
C ALA A 16 4.74 9.42 -4.83
N ASP A 17 4.00 9.18 -3.75
CA ASP A 17 3.45 7.86 -3.45
C ASP A 17 1.91 7.87 -3.43
N GLY A 18 1.31 8.29 -4.51
CA GLY A 18 -0.13 8.37 -4.68
C GLY A 18 -0.64 9.79 -4.81
N PRO A 19 -1.95 9.98 -5.05
CA PRO A 19 -2.51 11.31 -5.30
C PRO A 19 -2.37 12.26 -4.13
N GLY A 20 -1.87 13.45 -4.40
CA GLY A 20 -1.67 14.49 -3.39
C GLY A 20 -0.48 14.22 -2.49
N ILE A 21 -0.44 14.91 -1.36
CA ILE A 21 0.56 14.72 -0.31
C ILE A 21 0.00 13.70 0.67
N ARG A 22 0.79 12.67 0.99
CA ARG A 22 0.34 11.53 1.78
C ARG A 22 1.45 11.05 2.71
N SER A 23 1.07 10.39 3.80
CA SER A 23 2.00 9.54 4.54
C SER A 23 2.09 8.18 3.85
N VAL A 24 3.16 7.43 4.09
CA VAL A 24 3.34 6.08 3.54
C VAL A 24 3.70 5.12 4.66
N PHE A 25 2.96 4.02 4.74
CA PHE A 25 3.22 2.94 5.67
C PHE A 25 3.66 1.71 4.88
N PHE A 26 4.79 1.12 5.25
CA PHE A 26 5.41 0.01 4.52
C PHE A 26 5.25 -1.29 5.28
N PHE A 27 4.57 -2.26 4.65
CA PHE A 27 4.59 -3.66 5.07
C PHE A 27 5.93 -4.27 4.71
N TYR A 28 6.38 -5.21 5.50
CA TYR A 28 7.61 -5.95 5.24
C TYR A 28 7.28 -7.30 4.60
N GLY A 29 8.04 -7.70 3.58
CA GLY A 29 7.94 -9.01 2.98
C GLY A 29 7.22 -9.00 1.64
N CYS A 30 7.81 -9.70 0.67
CA CYS A 30 7.25 -9.87 -0.66
C CYS A 30 7.92 -11.07 -1.34
N THR A 31 7.12 -12.02 -1.83
CA THR A 31 7.61 -13.21 -2.54
C THR A 31 7.65 -13.03 -4.05
N ARG A 32 7.23 -11.87 -4.57
CA ARG A 32 7.16 -11.62 -6.02
C ARG A 32 8.53 -11.56 -6.68
N ASN A 33 9.55 -11.12 -5.95
CA ASN A 33 10.93 -11.11 -6.39
C ASN A 33 11.15 -10.41 -7.74
N CYS A 34 10.56 -9.23 -7.91
CA CYS A 34 10.68 -8.46 -9.14
C CYS A 34 12.11 -7.95 -9.33
N PRO A 35 12.80 -8.27 -10.44
CA PRO A 35 14.15 -7.79 -10.66
C PRO A 35 14.20 -6.26 -10.68
N GLY A 36 15.15 -5.69 -9.94
CA GLY A 36 15.32 -4.24 -9.87
C GLY A 36 14.28 -3.51 -9.02
N CYS A 37 13.46 -4.23 -8.25
CA CYS A 37 12.47 -3.61 -7.36
C CYS A 37 13.14 -2.68 -6.35
N HIS A 38 12.58 -1.47 -6.17
CA HIS A 38 13.11 -0.45 -5.27
C HIS A 38 13.06 -0.86 -3.80
N ASN A 39 12.16 -1.79 -3.44
CA ASN A 39 11.95 -2.26 -2.07
C ASN A 39 12.47 -3.67 -1.84
N SER A 40 13.45 -4.13 -2.63
CA SER A 40 13.98 -5.50 -2.51
C SER A 40 14.64 -5.77 -1.16
N ASP A 41 15.15 -4.76 -0.49
CA ASP A 41 15.77 -4.87 0.84
C ASP A 41 14.76 -5.19 1.96
N ILE A 42 13.48 -4.97 1.73
CA ILE A 42 12.40 -5.27 2.68
C ILE A 42 11.52 -6.44 2.23
N SER A 43 12.05 -7.33 1.38
CA SER A 43 11.25 -8.37 0.75
C SER A 43 11.23 -9.70 1.53
N ILE A 44 12.22 -9.99 2.36
CA ILE A 44 12.34 -11.29 3.01
C ILE A 44 11.46 -11.35 4.26
N HIS A 45 10.39 -12.14 4.21
CA HIS A 45 9.50 -12.35 5.37
C HIS A 45 10.27 -12.85 6.60
N GLY A 46 9.83 -12.41 7.77
CA GLY A 46 10.43 -12.78 9.05
C GLY A 46 11.55 -11.87 9.52
N ARG A 47 11.99 -10.92 8.70
CA ARG A 47 13.05 -9.96 9.03
C ARG A 47 12.53 -8.57 9.39
N GLY A 48 11.23 -8.35 9.27
CA GLY A 48 10.59 -7.09 9.62
C GLY A 48 10.35 -6.99 11.13
N LYS A 49 9.98 -5.79 11.54
CA LYS A 49 9.56 -5.56 12.92
C LYS A 49 8.10 -5.96 13.07
N LEU A 50 7.78 -6.72 14.11
CA LEU A 50 6.40 -7.06 14.43
C LEU A 50 5.78 -5.97 15.31
N ILE A 51 4.66 -5.41 14.86
CA ILE A 51 3.89 -4.45 15.65
C ILE A 51 2.41 -4.85 15.61
N SER A 52 1.67 -4.45 16.64
CA SER A 52 0.22 -4.68 16.67
C SER A 52 -0.49 -3.70 15.72
N ILE A 53 -1.73 -4.03 15.35
CA ILE A 53 -2.55 -3.09 14.58
C ILE A 53 -2.76 -1.79 15.35
N GLU A 54 -2.94 -1.87 16.67
CA GLU A 54 -3.09 -0.69 17.51
C GLU A 54 -1.84 0.21 17.46
N GLU A 55 -0.65 -0.39 17.56
CA GLU A 55 0.61 0.35 17.43
C GLU A 55 0.77 0.98 16.04
N ALA A 56 0.40 0.27 15.00
CA ALA A 56 0.43 0.79 13.63
C ALA A 56 -0.49 2.01 13.47
N VAL A 57 -1.69 1.94 13.99
CA VAL A 57 -2.65 3.05 13.95
C VAL A 57 -2.14 4.26 14.71
N LYS A 58 -1.58 4.03 15.91
CA LYS A 58 -0.97 5.12 16.69
C LYS A 58 0.19 5.80 15.97
N LEU A 59 1.03 5.01 15.33
CA LEU A 59 2.15 5.52 14.52
C LEU A 59 1.66 6.41 13.38
N ILE A 60 0.65 5.94 12.66
CA ILE A 60 0.06 6.66 11.54
C ILE A 60 -0.62 7.94 12.02
N ASP A 61 -1.46 7.87 13.05
CA ASP A 61 -2.15 9.03 13.59
C ASP A 61 -1.18 10.12 14.09
N ALA A 62 -0.06 9.70 14.65
CA ALA A 62 0.94 10.65 15.16
C ALA A 62 1.67 11.38 14.03
N GLY A 63 1.89 10.74 12.90
CA GLY A 63 2.70 11.28 11.80
C GLY A 63 1.91 11.79 10.60
N CYS A 64 0.69 11.33 10.40
CA CYS A 64 -0.14 11.71 9.25
C CYS A 64 -1.07 12.87 9.63
N ARG A 65 -0.80 14.04 9.09
CA ARG A 65 -1.51 15.28 9.49
C ARG A 65 -2.79 15.55 8.70
N ASN A 66 -2.93 14.95 7.52
CA ASN A 66 -4.05 15.27 6.62
C ASN A 66 -4.99 14.08 6.35
N ARG A 67 -4.83 13.00 7.07
CA ARG A 67 -5.60 11.76 6.92
C ARG A 67 -5.55 11.15 5.52
N ARG A 68 -4.41 11.32 4.85
CA ARG A 68 -4.14 10.68 3.56
C ARG A 68 -2.97 9.73 3.72
N ILE A 69 -3.18 8.46 3.45
CA ILE A 69 -2.19 7.40 3.67
C ILE A 69 -2.09 6.50 2.44
N THR A 70 -0.87 6.11 2.11
CA THR A 70 -0.59 5.05 1.15
C THR A 70 -0.04 3.85 1.91
N ILE A 71 -0.61 2.68 1.66
CA ILE A 71 -0.14 1.41 2.19
C ILE A 71 0.68 0.75 1.10
N SER A 72 1.96 0.59 1.35
CA SER A 72 2.95 0.10 0.39
C SER A 72 3.82 -0.97 1.06
N GLY A 73 5.02 -1.17 0.60
CA GLY A 73 5.96 -2.10 1.22
C GLY A 73 6.74 -2.89 0.20
N GLY A 74 7.02 -4.00 0.59
CA GLY A 74 6.82 -5.38 0.21
C GLY A 74 5.50 -5.60 -0.51
N GLU A 75 4.81 -6.64 -0.16
CA GLU A 75 3.49 -6.92 -0.76
C GLU A 75 2.42 -6.98 0.35
N PRO A 76 1.61 -5.92 0.51
CA PRO A 76 0.59 -5.91 1.56
C PRO A 76 -0.42 -7.06 1.47
N LEU A 77 -0.74 -7.53 0.26
CA LEU A 77 -1.68 -8.65 0.08
C LEU A 77 -1.15 -9.98 0.60
N GLU A 78 0.15 -10.08 0.91
CA GLU A 78 0.73 -11.29 1.52
C GLU A 78 0.53 -11.33 3.04
N GLN A 79 -0.04 -10.28 3.63
CA GLN A 79 -0.49 -10.24 5.02
C GLN A 79 -1.97 -9.86 5.04
N PRO A 80 -2.87 -10.68 4.47
CA PRO A 80 -4.25 -10.26 4.18
C PRO A 80 -5.09 -9.96 5.42
N GLU A 81 -4.97 -10.74 6.48
CA GLU A 81 -5.72 -10.50 7.72
C GLU A 81 -5.27 -9.21 8.38
N GLN A 82 -3.97 -8.99 8.43
CA GLN A 82 -3.38 -7.78 9.01
C GLN A 82 -3.74 -6.56 8.19
N LEU A 83 -3.71 -6.68 6.87
CA LEU A 83 -4.10 -5.59 5.98
C LEU A 83 -5.57 -5.22 6.18
N ARG A 84 -6.48 -6.19 6.24
CA ARG A 84 -7.90 -5.94 6.50
C ARG A 84 -8.12 -5.23 7.82
N ALA A 85 -7.44 -5.68 8.87
CA ALA A 85 -7.55 -5.08 10.19
C ALA A 85 -7.07 -3.62 10.20
N LEU A 86 -5.92 -3.36 9.59
CA LEU A 86 -5.36 -2.01 9.51
C LEU A 86 -6.25 -1.08 8.69
N LEU A 87 -6.67 -1.53 7.51
CA LEU A 87 -7.53 -0.72 6.63
C LEU A 87 -8.88 -0.41 7.29
N GLY A 88 -9.47 -1.37 7.99
CA GLY A 88 -10.71 -1.19 8.71
C GLY A 88 -10.61 -0.10 9.78
N GLU A 89 -9.53 -0.12 10.57
CA GLU A 89 -9.29 0.90 11.59
C GLU A 89 -9.07 2.28 10.96
N LEU A 90 -8.29 2.36 9.89
CA LEU A 90 -8.04 3.62 9.21
C LEU A 90 -9.32 4.17 8.56
N ARG A 91 -10.15 3.31 7.99
CA ARG A 91 -11.43 3.72 7.39
C ARG A 91 -12.38 4.30 8.45
N ASN A 92 -12.42 3.67 9.62
CA ASN A 92 -13.21 4.18 10.75
C ASN A 92 -12.73 5.53 11.26
N ARG A 93 -11.49 5.90 10.95
CA ARG A 93 -10.89 7.19 11.32
C ARG A 93 -10.91 8.20 10.17
N ASN A 94 -11.68 7.93 9.12
CA ASN A 94 -11.87 8.79 7.96
C ASN A 94 -10.59 9.06 7.16
N TYR A 95 -9.69 8.09 7.06
CA TYR A 95 -8.52 8.20 6.20
C TYR A 95 -8.90 8.03 4.73
N ASN A 96 -8.26 8.80 3.88
CA ASN A 96 -8.20 8.53 2.45
C ASN A 96 -7.06 7.54 2.22
N ILE A 97 -7.35 6.38 1.66
CA ILE A 97 -6.42 5.26 1.61
C ILE A 97 -6.09 4.89 0.17
N CYS A 98 -4.80 4.84 -0.13
CA CYS A 98 -4.25 4.33 -1.38
C CYS A 98 -3.50 3.03 -1.08
N LEU A 99 -3.82 1.95 -1.80
CA LEU A 99 -3.14 0.66 -1.65
C LEU A 99 -2.24 0.42 -2.85
N TYR A 100 -0.99 0.08 -2.60
CA TYR A 100 -0.04 -0.35 -3.62
C TYR A 100 0.13 -1.87 -3.54
N THR A 101 -0.08 -2.55 -4.67
CA THR A 101 0.16 -3.99 -4.80
C THR A 101 0.88 -4.30 -6.11
N GLY A 102 1.76 -5.29 -6.07
CA GLY A 102 2.36 -5.86 -7.29
C GLY A 102 1.43 -6.84 -7.99
N GLY A 103 0.28 -7.17 -7.40
CA GLY A 103 -0.74 -8.01 -8.01
C GLY A 103 -1.52 -7.29 -9.09
N VAL A 104 -2.28 -8.06 -9.87
CA VAL A 104 -3.25 -7.49 -10.79
C VAL A 104 -4.54 -7.17 -10.04
N LEU A 105 -5.42 -6.38 -10.67
CA LEU A 105 -6.63 -5.91 -10.01
C LEU A 105 -7.51 -7.05 -9.52
N GLU A 106 -7.58 -8.15 -10.26
CA GLU A 106 -8.38 -9.32 -9.93
C GLU A 106 -7.90 -10.06 -8.69
N GLU A 107 -6.65 -9.83 -8.28
CA GLU A 107 -6.08 -10.41 -7.05
C GLU A 107 -6.47 -9.64 -5.79
N VAL A 108 -7.02 -8.42 -5.92
CA VAL A 108 -7.41 -7.61 -4.77
C VAL A 108 -8.78 -8.06 -4.29
N PRO A 109 -8.90 -8.59 -3.05
CA PRO A 109 -10.20 -9.04 -2.55
C PRO A 109 -11.23 -7.91 -2.50
N ALA A 110 -12.50 -8.26 -2.75
CA ALA A 110 -13.60 -7.29 -2.77
C ALA A 110 -13.75 -6.54 -1.44
N ASP A 111 -13.55 -7.22 -0.32
CA ASP A 111 -13.64 -6.60 1.00
C ASP A 111 -12.51 -5.58 1.25
N ILE A 112 -11.35 -5.78 0.62
CA ILE A 112 -10.27 -4.79 0.67
C ILE A 112 -10.61 -3.58 -0.21
N LEU A 113 -11.16 -3.80 -1.41
CA LEU A 113 -11.61 -2.72 -2.27
C LEU A 113 -12.65 -1.83 -1.57
N ASP A 114 -13.50 -2.39 -0.72
CA ASP A 114 -14.49 -1.63 0.05
C ASP A 114 -13.88 -0.65 1.06
N LEU A 115 -12.59 -0.82 1.38
CA LEU A 115 -11.92 -0.05 2.42
C LEU A 115 -10.97 1.03 1.89
N ILE A 116 -10.80 1.13 0.57
CA ILE A 116 -9.79 1.99 -0.02
C ILE A 116 -10.39 2.98 -1.04
N ASP A 117 -9.63 4.03 -1.34
CA ASP A 117 -10.02 5.08 -2.29
C ASP A 117 -9.22 5.03 -3.59
N PHE A 118 -8.02 4.45 -3.54
CA PHE A 118 -7.16 4.26 -4.71
C PHE A 118 -6.44 2.93 -4.60
N VAL A 119 -6.15 2.32 -5.75
CA VAL A 119 -5.32 1.11 -5.81
C VAL A 119 -4.36 1.21 -6.99
N LYS A 120 -3.07 1.01 -6.71
CA LYS A 120 -2.07 0.85 -7.76
C LYS A 120 -1.79 -0.65 -7.90
N THR A 121 -1.88 -1.15 -9.14
CA THR A 121 -1.70 -2.56 -9.46
C THR A 121 -0.56 -2.74 -10.45
N GLY A 122 -0.07 -3.96 -10.53
CA GLY A 122 0.91 -4.36 -11.50
C GLY A 122 2.28 -4.59 -10.90
N ARG A 123 2.90 -5.66 -11.38
CA ARG A 123 4.25 -6.06 -11.01
C ARG A 123 5.26 -5.06 -11.59
N PHE A 124 6.30 -4.73 -10.84
CA PHE A 124 7.40 -3.93 -11.38
C PHE A 124 8.13 -4.70 -12.48
N VAL A 125 8.27 -4.08 -13.64
CA VAL A 125 9.00 -4.64 -14.79
C VAL A 125 10.07 -3.63 -15.20
N ALA A 126 11.34 -3.97 -14.97
CA ALA A 126 12.46 -3.05 -15.20
C ALA A 126 12.54 -2.56 -16.66
N ASP A 127 12.25 -3.43 -17.63
CA ASP A 127 12.28 -3.08 -19.06
C ASP A 127 11.19 -2.07 -19.45
N LEU A 128 10.19 -1.86 -18.61
CA LEU A 128 9.10 -0.92 -18.85
C LEU A 128 9.21 0.35 -17.99
N GLN A 129 10.37 0.58 -17.40
CA GLN A 129 10.64 1.77 -16.60
C GLN A 129 10.87 2.96 -17.52
N ASP A 130 9.88 3.83 -17.68
CA ASP A 130 9.94 4.96 -18.61
C ASP A 130 9.74 6.34 -17.97
N GLY A 131 9.39 6.39 -16.68
CA GLY A 131 9.21 7.64 -15.95
C GLY A 131 7.99 8.47 -16.35
N THR A 132 7.09 7.93 -17.17
CA THR A 132 5.89 8.68 -17.61
C THR A 132 4.78 8.70 -16.59
N ASN A 133 4.71 7.70 -15.70
CA ASN A 133 3.72 7.65 -14.64
C ASN A 133 4.38 8.06 -13.31
N PRO A 134 3.95 9.18 -12.70
CA PRO A 134 4.61 9.69 -11.49
C PRO A 134 4.45 8.78 -10.26
N TYR A 135 3.49 7.85 -10.28
CA TYR A 135 3.20 6.98 -9.14
C TYR A 135 3.63 5.53 -9.37
N ALA A 136 4.22 5.22 -10.50
CA ALA A 136 4.55 3.85 -10.87
C ALA A 136 6.01 3.72 -11.29
N GLY A 137 6.61 2.59 -10.95
CA GLY A 137 7.99 2.28 -11.34
C GLY A 137 8.12 1.81 -12.78
N SER A 138 7.06 1.28 -13.37
CA SER A 138 7.05 0.79 -14.75
C SER A 138 5.71 1.08 -15.43
N SER A 139 5.71 1.11 -16.76
CA SER A 139 4.55 1.55 -17.55
C SER A 139 3.34 0.62 -17.49
N ASN A 140 3.54 -0.64 -17.10
CA ASN A 140 2.48 -1.62 -16.92
C ASN A 140 1.72 -1.46 -15.58
N GLN A 141 2.22 -0.63 -14.69
CA GLN A 141 1.57 -0.36 -13.40
C GLN A 141 0.59 0.79 -13.56
N HIS A 142 -0.61 0.63 -13.00
CA HIS A 142 -1.67 1.63 -13.14
C HIS A 142 -2.30 1.95 -11.79
N LEU A 143 -2.68 3.20 -11.62
CA LEU A 143 -3.37 3.70 -10.44
C LEU A 143 -4.84 3.95 -10.79
N TYR A 144 -5.73 3.37 -10.01
CA TYR A 144 -7.18 3.49 -10.18
C TYR A 144 -7.82 4.16 -8.98
N SER A 145 -8.88 4.93 -9.22
CA SER A 145 -9.76 5.36 -8.15
C SER A 145 -10.78 4.28 -7.84
N VAL A 146 -11.16 4.17 -6.57
CA VAL A 146 -12.14 3.19 -6.06
C VAL A 146 -13.23 3.95 -5.33
N VAL A 147 -14.48 3.72 -5.72
CA VAL A 147 -15.65 4.35 -5.10
C VAL A 147 -16.64 3.25 -4.71
N ASP A 148 -16.98 3.18 -3.43
CA ASP A 148 -17.90 2.17 -2.88
C ASP A 148 -17.52 0.74 -3.28
N GLY A 149 -16.22 0.42 -3.18
CA GLY A 149 -15.69 -0.90 -3.51
C GLY A 149 -15.56 -1.20 -4.99
N MET A 150 -15.85 -0.25 -5.86
CA MET A 150 -15.78 -0.42 -7.31
C MET A 150 -14.67 0.44 -7.92
N VAL A 151 -13.86 -0.18 -8.77
CA VAL A 151 -12.86 0.56 -9.55
C VAL A 151 -13.59 1.47 -10.52
N SER A 152 -13.30 2.76 -10.45
CA SER A 152 -14.03 3.79 -11.16
C SER A 152 -13.27 4.31 -12.37
N ASN A 153 -12.09 4.89 -12.17
CA ASN A 153 -11.30 5.48 -13.24
C ASN A 153 -9.83 5.15 -13.08
N MET A 154 -9.13 5.03 -14.21
CA MET A 154 -7.67 4.99 -14.20
C MET A 154 -7.16 6.42 -14.04
N VAL A 155 -6.39 6.66 -12.98
CA VAL A 155 -5.87 7.98 -12.63
C VAL A 155 -4.49 8.20 -13.27
N ALA A 156 -3.69 7.13 -13.31
CA ALA A 156 -2.34 7.22 -13.88
C ALA A 156 -1.84 5.86 -14.39
#